data_80d0a14754d3e2a7122f43099bc9892b
#
_entry.id   80d0a14754d3e2a7122f43099bc9892b
#
_cell.length_a   1.000
_cell.length_b   1.000
_cell.length_c   1.000
_cell.angle_alpha   90.00
_cell.angle_beta   90.00
_cell.angle_gamma   90.00
#
_symmetry.space_group_name_H-M   'P 1'
#
loop_
_entity.id
_entity.type
_entity.pdbx_description
1 polymer ?
#
loop_
_entity_poly.entity_id
_entity_poly.type
_entity_poly.pdbx_seq_one_letter_code
_entity_poly.pdbx_strand_id
1 'polypeptide(L)'
;MTSRTRPAGVALAAALLTAATGCADGSGPAGGAPTPEASAGRQGNVKPALPSAAPGGASAPAGFTLVASGDVLPHDSIIRRAAQDAGGGGYDFAPMLSGVKSVVSKADLAICHMETVYGKEGGPYTGYPAFKSPPEVAAALKATGYDSCSTASNHTLDDGAAGLGRTLDVLDAAGVRHAGSARTAEEAARPTLLKAGGATVAQLAYTYDTNGYPLPEGQPWAVNLLDEGKVIADARAARAAGADVVVVSVHWGTEWQTAPDERQLSLGRALTASRTGGRPDIDLIIGTHAHVPQAYEKVNGTWIVYGMGDQVAGDMINHQGAYDPRGNQGSIGRFTFVPPRTPGGRWEVSRAEFVPQWFDTGRGRLVNLGAADGSDPRRADVRDTIRQVVLSRGADRDGLVMGR
;
A
#
# COMPACT_ATOMS: atom_id res chain seq x y z
N MET A 1 -54.88 22.56 19.61
CA MET A 1 -54.60 24.00 19.60
C MET A 1 -53.30 24.14 18.82
N THR A 2 -53.41 24.27 17.60
CA THR A 2 -53.23 25.32 16.55
C THR A 2 -52.23 26.41 16.94
N SER A 3 -51.08 26.45 16.26
CA SER A 3 -50.63 27.66 15.58
C SER A 3 -49.55 27.33 14.52
N ARG A 4 -49.90 27.67 13.28
CA ARG A 4 -49.06 27.71 12.09
C ARG A 4 -48.44 29.11 11.99
N THR A 5 -47.17 29.20 11.55
CA THR A 5 -46.72 30.38 10.79
C THR A 5 -45.65 29.96 9.77
N ARG A 6 -45.87 30.24 8.52
CA ARG A 6 -45.01 30.38 7.35
C ARG A 6 -45.05 31.86 6.92
N PRO A 7 -44.28 32.31 5.89
CA PRO A 7 -42.87 32.28 5.54
C PRO A 7 -42.35 33.69 5.24
N ALA A 8 -41.03 33.82 4.97
CA ALA A 8 -40.56 35.02 4.24
C ALA A 8 -39.47 34.58 3.25
N GLY A 9 -39.77 34.76 1.98
CA GLY A 9 -38.81 34.66 0.90
C GLY A 9 -38.10 35.98 0.67
N VAL A 10 -36.86 35.95 0.22
CA VAL A 10 -36.17 37.10 -0.39
C VAL A 10 -35.46 36.66 -1.67
N ALA A 11 -35.61 37.55 -2.66
CA ALA A 11 -35.43 37.38 -4.06
C ALA A 11 -33.97 37.44 -4.56
N LEU A 12 -33.79 36.91 -5.78
CA LEU A 12 -32.70 37.04 -6.72
C LEU A 12 -32.21 38.47 -6.95
N ALA A 13 -30.89 38.62 -7.15
CA ALA A 13 -30.31 39.64 -8.00
C ALA A 13 -29.18 39.08 -8.84
N ALA A 14 -29.42 39.02 -10.14
CA ALA A 14 -28.43 38.73 -11.18
C ALA A 14 -27.73 40.03 -11.58
N ALA A 15 -26.43 40.01 -11.74
CA ALA A 15 -25.69 41.08 -12.39
C ALA A 15 -24.79 40.49 -13.50
N LEU A 16 -25.20 40.76 -14.74
CA LEU A 16 -24.37 40.64 -15.94
C LEU A 16 -23.41 41.84 -15.99
N LEU A 17 -22.16 41.64 -16.35
CA LEU A 17 -21.34 42.68 -16.97
C LEU A 17 -20.49 42.11 -18.10
N THR A 18 -20.56 42.85 -19.18
CA THR A 18 -20.15 42.65 -20.55
C THR A 18 -18.65 42.83 -20.80
N ALA A 19 -18.24 42.25 -21.92
CA ALA A 19 -16.92 42.25 -22.55
C ALA A 19 -16.42 43.65 -22.95
N ALA A 20 -15.08 43.79 -23.02
CA ALA A 20 -14.44 44.77 -23.90
C ALA A 20 -13.16 44.18 -24.48
N THR A 21 -13.16 44.14 -25.82
CA THR A 21 -12.05 43.87 -26.71
C THR A 21 -11.16 45.10 -26.84
N GLY A 22 -9.86 44.91 -26.99
CA GLY A 22 -8.93 45.94 -27.35
C GLY A 22 -7.71 45.36 -28.10
N CYS A 23 -7.70 45.54 -29.44
CA CYS A 23 -6.55 45.38 -30.28
C CYS A 23 -5.67 46.63 -30.27
N ALA A 24 -4.34 46.48 -30.33
CA ALA A 24 -3.45 47.52 -30.84
C ALA A 24 -2.19 46.92 -31.44
N ASP A 25 -1.97 47.22 -32.73
CA ASP A 25 -0.80 46.98 -33.57
C ASP A 25 0.41 47.81 -33.15
N GLY A 26 1.60 47.33 -33.53
CA GLY A 26 2.84 48.08 -33.35
C GLY A 26 4.02 47.46 -34.10
N SER A 27 4.27 48.01 -35.25
CA SER A 27 5.27 47.65 -36.29
C SER A 27 6.75 47.78 -35.89
N GLY A 28 7.61 46.97 -36.55
CA GLY A 28 9.01 46.79 -36.68
C GLY A 28 10.00 47.98 -36.59
N PRO A 29 11.27 47.85 -36.94
CA PRO A 29 11.79 47.35 -38.23
C PRO A 29 13.09 46.50 -38.19
N ALA A 30 13.46 46.12 -39.41
CA ALA A 30 14.54 45.25 -39.84
C ALA A 30 15.97 45.80 -39.70
N GLY A 31 16.96 44.93 -39.80
CA GLY A 31 18.38 45.20 -40.05
C GLY A 31 19.19 43.93 -39.79
N GLY A 32 19.66 43.26 -40.81
CA GLY A 32 20.77 43.38 -41.62
C GLY A 32 21.63 42.10 -41.46
N ALA A 33 21.67 41.29 -42.52
CA ALA A 33 22.65 40.20 -42.68
C ALA A 33 24.00 40.76 -43.20
N PRO A 34 25.10 40.06 -43.03
CA PRO A 34 26.10 39.93 -44.08
C PRO A 34 26.40 38.47 -44.43
N THR A 35 26.55 38.30 -45.76
CA THR A 35 26.98 37.13 -46.52
C THR A 35 28.52 36.97 -46.53
N PRO A 36 29.06 35.92 -47.15
CA PRO A 36 30.10 35.07 -46.59
C PRO A 36 31.51 35.32 -47.20
N GLU A 37 32.50 34.89 -46.47
CA GLU A 37 33.86 34.71 -47.06
C GLU A 37 34.23 33.22 -47.05
N ALA A 38 34.64 32.80 -48.26
CA ALA A 38 35.24 31.52 -48.56
C ALA A 38 36.71 31.47 -48.11
N SER A 39 37.12 30.40 -47.45
CA SER A 39 38.55 30.06 -47.40
C SER A 39 38.75 28.54 -47.43
N ALA A 40 39.78 28.21 -48.17
CA ALA A 40 40.23 26.98 -48.79
C ALA A 40 40.52 25.80 -47.84
N GLY A 41 40.26 24.64 -48.37
CA GLY A 41 40.81 23.31 -48.29
C GLY A 41 41.81 22.90 -47.20
N ARG A 42 41.43 21.83 -46.55
CA ARG A 42 42.33 20.73 -46.08
C ARG A 42 41.69 19.40 -46.29
N GLN A 43 42.30 18.58 -47.13
CA GLN A 43 42.04 17.16 -47.24
C GLN A 43 42.41 16.50 -45.87
N GLY A 44 41.44 15.92 -45.19
CA GLY A 44 41.63 15.14 -43.99
C GLY A 44 41.01 13.74 -44.15
N ASN A 45 41.82 12.74 -43.97
CA ASN A 45 41.58 11.30 -44.04
C ASN A 45 40.18 10.88 -43.67
N VAL A 46 39.51 10.20 -44.60
CA VAL A 46 38.27 9.46 -44.33
C VAL A 46 38.63 8.17 -43.58
N LYS A 47 38.32 8.14 -42.28
CA LYS A 47 38.37 6.93 -41.48
C LYS A 47 37.19 6.04 -41.88
N PRO A 48 37.35 4.72 -42.07
CA PRO A 48 36.23 3.83 -42.43
C PRO A 48 35.15 3.88 -41.35
N ALA A 49 33.88 4.00 -41.75
CA ALA A 49 32.73 3.90 -40.86
C ALA A 49 32.69 2.49 -40.23
N LEU A 50 32.71 2.45 -38.92
CA LEU A 50 32.41 1.24 -38.17
C LEU A 50 31.00 0.79 -38.52
N PRO A 51 30.73 -0.55 -38.62
CA PRO A 51 29.40 -1.04 -38.89
C PRO A 51 28.44 -0.57 -37.79
N SER A 52 27.30 -0.02 -38.19
CA SER A 52 26.17 0.35 -37.31
C SER A 52 25.84 -0.83 -36.45
N ALA A 53 25.93 -0.66 -35.14
CA ALA A 53 25.47 -1.68 -34.20
C ALA A 53 23.98 -1.97 -34.49
N ALA A 54 23.65 -3.26 -34.63
CA ALA A 54 22.28 -3.69 -34.73
C ALA A 54 21.47 -3.16 -33.53
N PRO A 55 20.18 -2.86 -33.69
CA PRO A 55 19.36 -2.40 -32.59
C PRO A 55 19.40 -3.49 -31.48
N GLY A 56 19.91 -3.10 -30.31
CA GLY A 56 20.03 -4.01 -29.19
C GLY A 56 18.68 -4.67 -28.90
N GLY A 57 18.65 -5.99 -28.97
CA GLY A 57 17.47 -6.76 -28.57
C GLY A 57 17.05 -6.32 -27.17
N ALA A 58 15.76 -6.05 -26.97
CA ALA A 58 15.23 -5.72 -25.67
C ALA A 58 15.64 -6.86 -24.70
N SER A 59 16.43 -6.53 -23.68
CA SER A 59 16.77 -7.49 -22.64
C SER A 59 15.48 -8.01 -22.02
N ALA A 60 15.42 -9.33 -21.75
CA ALA A 60 14.27 -9.92 -21.06
C ALA A 60 13.97 -9.12 -19.78
N PRO A 61 12.68 -8.95 -19.43
CA PRO A 61 12.31 -8.22 -18.22
C PRO A 61 12.99 -8.84 -16.99
N ALA A 62 13.55 -7.99 -16.14
CA ALA A 62 14.15 -8.44 -14.88
C ALA A 62 13.05 -8.86 -13.90
N GLY A 63 13.30 -9.91 -13.11
CA GLY A 63 12.48 -10.26 -11.97
C GLY A 63 12.48 -9.13 -10.93
N PHE A 64 11.57 -9.22 -9.94
CA PHE A 64 11.49 -8.25 -8.85
C PHE A 64 11.11 -8.92 -7.53
N THR A 65 11.46 -8.26 -6.43
CA THR A 65 11.10 -8.66 -5.07
C THR A 65 10.02 -7.71 -4.55
N LEU A 66 8.90 -8.29 -4.11
CA LEU A 66 7.84 -7.60 -3.40
C LEU A 66 7.90 -7.95 -1.92
N VAL A 67 7.81 -6.94 -1.05
CA VAL A 67 7.55 -7.15 0.38
C VAL A 67 6.21 -6.53 0.77
N ALA A 68 5.54 -7.16 1.74
CA ALA A 68 4.34 -6.64 2.34
C ALA A 68 4.38 -6.81 3.85
N SER A 69 3.83 -5.85 4.58
CA SER A 69 3.74 -5.87 6.04
C SER A 69 2.31 -5.64 6.52
N GLY A 70 2.07 -6.04 7.77
CA GLY A 70 0.76 -5.93 8.41
C GLY A 70 0.37 -4.54 8.87
N ASP A 71 -0.50 -4.50 9.87
CA ASP A 71 -1.27 -3.33 10.25
C ASP A 71 -0.39 -2.24 10.90
N VAL A 72 -0.46 -1.03 10.35
CA VAL A 72 0.06 0.19 10.97
C VAL A 72 -1.10 0.86 11.69
N LEU A 73 -1.16 0.63 13.01
CA LEU A 73 -2.29 0.93 13.87
C LEU A 73 -1.82 1.70 15.13
N PRO A 74 -1.40 2.98 15.01
CA PRO A 74 -0.83 3.72 16.13
C PRO A 74 -1.84 3.98 17.25
N HIS A 75 -1.83 3.14 18.31
CA HIS A 75 -2.54 3.42 19.55
C HIS A 75 -1.90 4.59 20.31
N ASP A 76 -2.56 5.06 21.37
CA ASP A 76 -2.07 6.18 22.20
C ASP A 76 -0.65 5.99 22.72
N SER A 77 -0.25 4.74 23.03
CA SER A 77 1.11 4.43 23.46
C SER A 77 2.15 4.67 22.36
N ILE A 78 1.80 4.37 21.12
CA ILE A 78 2.64 4.64 19.94
C ILE A 78 2.73 6.13 19.66
N ILE A 79 1.59 6.85 19.72
CA ILE A 79 1.55 8.29 19.53
C ILE A 79 2.42 8.99 20.59
N ARG A 80 2.27 8.62 21.88
CA ARG A 80 3.12 9.13 22.95
C ARG A 80 4.61 8.82 22.73
N ARG A 81 4.91 7.62 22.25
CA ARG A 81 6.28 7.23 21.97
C ARG A 81 6.88 8.04 20.81
N ALA A 82 6.12 8.30 19.76
CA ALA A 82 6.56 9.13 18.64
C ALA A 82 6.85 10.57 19.08
N ALA A 83 6.04 11.11 19.98
CA ALA A 83 6.29 12.43 20.58
C ALA A 83 7.58 12.45 21.42
N GLN A 84 7.87 11.38 22.18
CA GLN A 84 9.13 11.23 22.92
C GLN A 84 10.34 11.12 21.97
N ASP A 85 10.23 10.34 20.90
CA ASP A 85 11.29 10.14 19.92
C ASP A 85 11.58 11.45 19.14
N ALA A 86 10.61 12.33 18.97
CA ALA A 86 10.78 13.66 18.35
C ALA A 86 11.58 14.67 19.22
N GLY A 87 11.68 14.43 20.52
CA GLY A 87 12.57 15.19 21.41
C GLY A 87 12.25 16.66 21.65
N GLY A 88 11.02 17.14 21.30
CA GLY A 88 10.68 18.53 21.60
C GLY A 88 9.71 19.22 20.67
N GLY A 89 8.93 18.47 19.92
CA GLY A 89 7.85 18.99 19.07
C GLY A 89 7.53 18.06 17.90
N GLY A 90 6.26 17.88 17.62
CA GLY A 90 5.80 16.94 16.59
C GLY A 90 5.93 15.47 16.98
N TYR A 91 6.06 14.61 15.99
CA TYR A 91 6.07 13.17 16.15
C TYR A 91 7.11 12.53 15.22
N ASP A 92 7.95 11.63 15.72
CA ASP A 92 8.91 10.86 14.92
C ASP A 92 8.63 9.36 15.04
N PHE A 93 8.14 8.76 13.96
CA PHE A 93 7.86 7.34 13.86
C PHE A 93 9.02 6.55 13.21
N ALA A 94 10.01 7.22 12.61
CA ALA A 94 11.09 6.54 11.90
C ALA A 94 11.93 5.63 12.79
N PRO A 95 12.26 5.99 14.05
CA PRO A 95 12.99 5.10 14.95
C PRO A 95 12.25 3.79 15.23
N MET A 96 10.92 3.78 15.27
CA MET A 96 10.13 2.57 15.52
C MET A 96 10.30 1.53 14.41
N LEU A 97 10.43 1.98 13.16
CA LEU A 97 10.52 1.15 11.96
C LEU A 97 11.97 0.72 11.62
N SER A 98 12.96 1.23 12.36
CA SER A 98 14.40 1.05 12.04
C SER A 98 14.81 -0.41 11.93
N GLY A 99 14.24 -1.30 12.77
CA GLY A 99 14.61 -2.73 12.81
C GLY A 99 14.20 -3.52 11.56
N VAL A 100 13.25 -3.02 10.78
CA VAL A 100 12.78 -3.68 9.54
C VAL A 100 13.17 -2.91 8.28
N LYS A 101 13.76 -1.71 8.43
CA LYS A 101 14.12 -0.86 7.29
C LYS A 101 14.98 -1.59 6.26
N SER A 102 15.93 -2.42 6.68
CA SER A 102 16.81 -3.15 5.76
C SER A 102 16.08 -4.23 4.95
N VAL A 103 14.94 -4.73 5.44
CA VAL A 103 14.09 -5.68 4.70
C VAL A 103 13.25 -4.93 3.68
N VAL A 104 12.60 -3.84 4.12
CA VAL A 104 11.67 -3.07 3.32
C VAL A 104 12.39 -2.31 2.20
N SER A 105 13.46 -1.56 2.53
CA SER A 105 14.16 -0.69 1.56
C SER A 105 14.98 -1.42 0.50
N LYS A 106 15.19 -2.73 0.64
CA LYS A 106 15.88 -3.56 -0.37
C LYS A 106 14.94 -4.22 -1.37
N ALA A 107 13.64 -4.15 -1.14
CA ALA A 107 12.66 -4.66 -2.08
C ALA A 107 12.51 -3.72 -3.27
N ASP A 108 12.18 -4.26 -4.43
CA ASP A 108 11.85 -3.49 -5.62
C ASP A 108 10.45 -2.86 -5.52
N LEU A 109 9.60 -3.43 -4.66
CA LEU A 109 8.27 -2.92 -4.32
C LEU A 109 7.92 -3.30 -2.88
N ALA A 110 7.57 -2.30 -2.07
CA ALA A 110 7.17 -2.48 -0.69
C ALA A 110 5.76 -1.94 -0.44
N ILE A 111 4.88 -2.80 0.09
CA ILE A 111 3.48 -2.49 0.38
C ILE A 111 3.24 -2.54 1.89
N CYS A 112 2.70 -1.45 2.47
CA CYS A 112 2.19 -1.42 3.84
C CYS A 112 0.67 -1.53 3.89
N HIS A 113 0.14 -1.76 5.08
CA HIS A 113 -1.27 -1.54 5.37
C HIS A 113 -1.40 -0.38 6.36
N MET A 114 -1.93 0.76 5.89
CA MET A 114 -2.26 1.89 6.75
C MET A 114 -3.71 1.72 7.20
N GLU A 115 -3.88 1.17 8.38
CA GLU A 115 -5.20 0.79 8.88
C GLU A 115 -6.02 1.99 9.32
N THR A 116 -5.36 3.01 9.88
CA THR A 116 -6.01 4.17 10.47
C THR A 116 -6.00 5.38 9.55
N VAL A 117 -6.92 6.32 9.79
CA VAL A 117 -6.90 7.62 9.12
C VAL A 117 -5.96 8.58 9.82
N TYR A 118 -5.45 9.57 9.07
CA TYR A 118 -4.65 10.66 9.65
C TYR A 118 -5.54 11.78 10.20
N GLY A 119 -5.19 12.28 11.37
CA GLY A 119 -5.74 13.48 11.96
C GLY A 119 -5.31 14.75 11.21
N LYS A 120 -5.86 15.89 11.61
CA LYS A 120 -5.41 17.21 11.12
C LYS A 120 -3.99 17.49 11.65
N GLU A 121 -3.22 18.26 10.90
CA GLU A 121 -1.94 18.77 11.41
C GLU A 121 -2.14 19.48 12.75
N GLY A 122 -1.29 19.16 13.73
CA GLY A 122 -1.42 19.64 15.10
C GLY A 122 -2.46 18.93 15.97
N GLY A 123 -3.22 17.97 15.42
CA GLY A 123 -4.15 17.14 16.18
C GLY A 123 -5.55 17.74 16.41
N PRO A 124 -6.29 17.28 17.43
CA PRO A 124 -5.90 16.23 18.36
C PRO A 124 -5.81 14.84 17.68
N TYR A 125 -4.88 14.01 18.17
CA TYR A 125 -4.71 12.64 17.72
C TYR A 125 -5.25 11.67 18.76
N THR A 126 -5.80 10.53 18.29
CA THR A 126 -6.46 9.53 19.13
C THR A 126 -6.10 8.11 18.67
N GLY A 127 -5.97 7.20 19.61
CA GLY A 127 -5.96 5.76 19.39
C GLY A 127 -7.37 5.17 19.38
N TYR A 128 -7.48 3.90 19.82
CA TYR A 128 -8.75 3.18 19.90
C TYR A 128 -9.79 3.93 20.77
N PRO A 129 -11.11 3.89 20.42
CA PRO A 129 -11.71 3.11 19.34
C PRO A 129 -11.83 3.85 17.99
N ALA A 130 -11.64 5.16 17.94
CA ALA A 130 -11.72 5.95 16.72
C ALA A 130 -10.38 6.64 16.48
N PHE A 131 -9.62 6.07 15.58
CA PHE A 131 -8.24 6.48 15.33
C PHE A 131 -8.13 7.76 14.51
N LYS A 132 -7.23 8.62 14.93
CA LYS A 132 -6.72 9.76 14.15
C LYS A 132 -5.23 9.84 14.39
N SER A 133 -4.48 9.17 13.55
CA SER A 133 -3.03 9.09 13.67
C SER A 133 -2.32 10.38 13.24
N PRO A 134 -1.16 10.73 13.82
CA PRO A 134 -0.33 11.81 13.31
C PRO A 134 0.07 11.59 11.84
N PRO A 135 -0.01 12.63 10.98
CA PRO A 135 0.34 12.50 9.57
C PRO A 135 1.82 12.17 9.32
N GLU A 136 2.69 12.39 10.30
CA GLU A 136 4.12 12.07 10.27
C GLU A 136 4.41 10.57 10.08
N VAL A 137 3.41 9.70 10.34
CA VAL A 137 3.49 8.26 10.01
C VAL A 137 3.80 8.06 8.54
N ALA A 138 3.19 8.82 7.62
CA ALA A 138 3.42 8.69 6.19
C ALA A 138 4.88 8.94 5.80
N ALA A 139 5.48 9.98 6.36
CA ALA A 139 6.90 10.29 6.14
C ALA A 139 7.82 9.19 6.66
N ALA A 140 7.50 8.59 7.82
CA ALA A 140 8.26 7.48 8.38
C ALA A 140 8.13 6.21 7.54
N LEU A 141 6.95 5.90 7.01
CA LEU A 141 6.73 4.79 6.08
C LEU A 141 7.56 4.99 4.80
N LYS A 142 7.52 6.18 4.20
CA LYS A 142 8.36 6.50 3.04
C LYS A 142 9.85 6.39 3.33
N ALA A 143 10.31 6.93 4.46
CA ALA A 143 11.71 6.85 4.87
C ALA A 143 12.18 5.43 5.17
N THR A 144 11.26 4.52 5.49
CA THR A 144 11.53 3.09 5.67
C THR A 144 11.67 2.37 4.34
N GLY A 145 11.05 2.89 3.27
CA GLY A 145 11.14 2.37 1.92
C GLY A 145 9.83 1.85 1.35
N TYR A 146 8.68 2.14 1.98
CA TYR A 146 7.39 1.76 1.43
C TYR A 146 7.03 2.62 0.22
N ASP A 147 6.51 1.97 -0.81
CA ASP A 147 6.10 2.58 -2.08
C ASP A 147 4.60 2.82 -2.13
N SER A 148 3.82 1.96 -1.47
CA SER A 148 2.37 2.02 -1.47
C SER A 148 1.80 1.44 -0.18
N CYS A 149 0.60 1.89 0.24
CA CYS A 149 -0.16 1.28 1.31
C CYS A 149 -1.56 0.88 0.85
N SER A 150 -2.09 -0.23 1.38
CA SER A 150 -3.54 -0.45 1.39
C SER A 150 -4.19 0.43 2.44
N THR A 151 -5.36 1.01 2.12
CA THR A 151 -6.08 1.97 2.96
C THR A 151 -7.55 1.58 3.19
N ALA A 152 -7.97 0.41 2.70
CA ALA A 152 -9.28 -0.17 3.00
C ALA A 152 -9.17 -0.99 4.29
N SER A 153 -9.74 -0.49 5.37
CA SER A 153 -9.82 -1.13 6.69
C SER A 153 -11.16 -0.81 7.36
N ASN A 154 -11.46 -1.48 8.47
CA ASN A 154 -12.60 -1.12 9.31
C ASN A 154 -12.47 0.29 9.93
N HIS A 155 -11.25 0.85 10.01
CA HIS A 155 -10.96 2.19 10.53
C HIS A 155 -10.86 3.29 9.44
N THR A 156 -11.14 2.98 8.18
CA THR A 156 -11.05 3.95 7.07
C THR A 156 -11.99 5.17 7.25
N LEU A 157 -13.08 5.01 8.00
CA LEU A 157 -14.09 6.06 8.20
C LEU A 157 -14.12 6.62 9.64
N ASP A 158 -13.13 6.39 10.47
CA ASP A 158 -13.08 6.87 11.86
C ASP A 158 -13.16 8.40 12.00
N ASP A 159 -12.76 9.15 10.99
CA ASP A 159 -12.93 10.62 10.91
C ASP A 159 -13.73 11.01 9.64
N GLY A 160 -14.63 10.11 9.19
CA GLY A 160 -15.51 10.30 8.04
C GLY A 160 -14.78 10.52 6.72
N ALA A 161 -15.50 11.02 5.73
CA ALA A 161 -14.95 11.32 4.39
C ALA A 161 -13.78 12.32 4.45
N ALA A 162 -13.81 13.25 5.39
CA ALA A 162 -12.72 14.23 5.54
C ALA A 162 -11.43 13.60 6.07
N GLY A 163 -11.54 12.63 6.98
CA GLY A 163 -10.38 11.84 7.47
C GLY A 163 -9.80 10.97 6.37
N LEU A 164 -10.66 10.27 5.62
CA LEU A 164 -10.27 9.49 4.46
C LEU A 164 -9.51 10.36 3.44
N GLY A 165 -10.11 11.47 3.00
CA GLY A 165 -9.51 12.35 2.00
C GLY A 165 -8.14 12.87 2.45
N ARG A 166 -8.05 13.36 3.68
CA ARG A 166 -6.80 13.84 4.28
C ARG A 166 -5.73 12.75 4.33
N THR A 167 -6.11 11.50 4.63
CA THR A 167 -5.18 10.37 4.68
C THR A 167 -4.54 10.15 3.31
N LEU A 168 -5.34 10.16 2.25
CA LEU A 168 -4.84 9.99 0.89
C LEU A 168 -3.97 11.18 0.44
N ASP A 169 -4.36 12.41 0.78
CA ASP A 169 -3.57 13.62 0.49
C ASP A 169 -2.20 13.58 1.17
N VAL A 170 -2.13 13.13 2.42
CA VAL A 170 -0.88 13.03 3.17
C VAL A 170 0.02 11.92 2.62
N LEU A 171 -0.55 10.76 2.23
CA LEU A 171 0.21 9.70 1.57
C LEU A 171 0.77 10.16 0.23
N ASP A 172 -0.04 10.85 -0.59
CA ASP A 172 0.40 11.42 -1.86
C ASP A 172 1.53 12.44 -1.66
N ALA A 173 1.39 13.34 -0.68
CA ALA A 173 2.42 14.33 -0.35
C ALA A 173 3.74 13.69 0.12
N ALA A 174 3.66 12.56 0.82
CA ALA A 174 4.83 11.78 1.23
C ALA A 174 5.44 10.95 0.07
N GLY A 175 4.77 10.86 -1.08
CA GLY A 175 5.17 10.03 -2.21
C GLY A 175 4.95 8.54 -1.95
N VAL A 176 3.92 8.19 -1.17
CA VAL A 176 3.43 6.83 -0.95
C VAL A 176 2.12 6.66 -1.71
N ARG A 177 2.10 5.73 -2.66
CA ARG A 177 0.86 5.38 -3.38
C ARG A 177 -0.12 4.69 -2.45
N HIS A 178 -1.38 4.59 -2.86
CA HIS A 178 -2.41 3.96 -2.04
C HIS A 178 -3.43 3.20 -2.89
N ALA A 179 -4.13 2.25 -2.28
CA ALA A 179 -5.22 1.49 -2.87
C ALA A 179 -6.25 1.10 -1.80
N GLY A 180 -7.54 1.12 -2.15
CA GLY A 180 -8.61 0.60 -1.30
C GLY A 180 -9.61 1.64 -0.85
N SER A 181 -9.25 2.91 -0.81
CA SER A 181 -10.16 4.03 -0.61
C SER A 181 -9.90 5.13 -1.64
N ALA A 182 -10.88 6.01 -1.87
CA ALA A 182 -10.79 7.01 -2.92
C ALA A 182 -11.56 8.29 -2.55
N ARG A 183 -11.08 9.44 -3.03
CA ARG A 183 -11.68 10.77 -2.83
C ARG A 183 -12.78 11.05 -3.84
N THR A 184 -12.68 10.43 -5.03
CA THR A 184 -13.65 10.63 -6.14
C THR A 184 -13.95 9.31 -6.86
N ALA A 185 -15.06 9.29 -7.63
CA ALA A 185 -15.41 8.14 -8.45
C ALA A 185 -14.35 7.84 -9.53
N GLU A 186 -13.75 8.89 -10.11
CA GLU A 186 -12.69 8.77 -11.12
C GLU A 186 -11.40 8.18 -10.54
N GLU A 187 -11.07 8.51 -9.30
CA GLU A 187 -9.95 7.91 -8.58
C GLU A 187 -10.21 6.43 -8.33
N ALA A 188 -11.38 6.09 -7.80
CA ALA A 188 -11.78 4.70 -7.53
C ALA A 188 -11.82 3.82 -8.79
N ALA A 189 -12.16 4.40 -9.95
CA ALA A 189 -12.22 3.67 -11.22
C ALA A 189 -10.83 3.33 -11.81
N ARG A 190 -9.73 3.86 -11.24
CA ARG A 190 -8.37 3.65 -11.75
C ARG A 190 -7.63 2.68 -10.85
N PRO A 191 -7.16 1.53 -11.36
CA PRO A 191 -6.32 0.63 -10.57
C PRO A 191 -5.00 1.32 -10.21
N THR A 192 -4.52 1.13 -8.98
CA THR A 192 -3.20 1.59 -8.57
C THR A 192 -2.14 0.73 -9.23
N LEU A 193 -1.47 1.28 -10.25
CA LEU A 193 -0.40 0.62 -11.00
C LEU A 193 0.96 1.09 -10.50
N LEU A 194 1.83 0.15 -10.15
CA LEU A 194 3.17 0.33 -9.62
C LEU A 194 4.18 -0.30 -10.59
N LYS A 195 5.41 0.18 -10.60
CA LYS A 195 6.49 -0.41 -11.40
C LYS A 195 7.49 -1.10 -10.49
N ALA A 196 7.82 -2.36 -10.82
CA ALA A 196 8.81 -3.13 -10.09
C ALA A 196 9.58 -4.04 -11.07
N GLY A 197 10.90 -3.88 -11.15
CA GLY A 197 11.70 -4.57 -12.15
C GLY A 197 11.18 -4.32 -13.56
N GLY A 198 10.87 -5.38 -14.30
CA GLY A 198 10.28 -5.28 -15.63
C GLY A 198 8.75 -5.38 -15.66
N ALA A 199 8.08 -5.38 -14.50
CA ALA A 199 6.63 -5.60 -14.38
C ALA A 199 5.85 -4.33 -14.06
N THR A 200 4.57 -4.34 -14.47
CA THR A 200 3.54 -3.45 -13.94
C THR A 200 2.71 -4.25 -12.93
N VAL A 201 2.72 -3.81 -11.68
CA VAL A 201 2.00 -4.45 -10.58
C VAL A 201 0.76 -3.64 -10.25
N ALA A 202 -0.42 -4.24 -10.34
CA ALA A 202 -1.64 -3.63 -9.81
C ALA A 202 -1.79 -4.00 -8.33
N GLN A 203 -2.00 -3.00 -7.49
CA GLN A 203 -2.44 -3.18 -6.12
C GLN A 203 -3.93 -2.87 -6.03
N LEU A 204 -4.70 -3.86 -5.55
CA LEU A 204 -6.11 -3.72 -5.18
C LEU A 204 -6.23 -3.92 -3.67
N ALA A 205 -7.18 -3.25 -3.01
CA ALA A 205 -7.36 -3.44 -1.57
C ALA A 205 -8.85 -3.34 -1.19
N TYR A 206 -9.25 -4.15 -0.20
CA TYR A 206 -10.64 -4.29 0.24
C TYR A 206 -10.71 -4.54 1.75
N THR A 207 -11.80 -4.08 2.37
CA THR A 207 -12.11 -4.37 3.78
C THR A 207 -13.46 -5.06 3.94
N TYR A 208 -13.56 -5.92 4.95
CA TYR A 208 -14.78 -6.65 5.27
C TYR A 208 -15.92 -5.75 5.78
N ASP A 209 -15.58 -4.63 6.40
CA ASP A 209 -16.53 -3.67 7.02
C ASP A 209 -15.84 -2.31 7.26
N THR A 210 -16.60 -1.36 7.80
CA THR A 210 -16.20 -0.01 8.22
C THR A 210 -16.64 0.28 9.66
N ASN A 211 -16.59 -0.71 10.56
CA ASN A 211 -17.04 -0.61 11.96
C ASN A 211 -18.47 -0.06 12.12
N GLY A 212 -19.34 -0.39 11.16
CA GLY A 212 -20.72 0.08 11.13
C GLY A 212 -20.90 1.53 10.71
N TYR A 213 -19.85 2.26 10.38
CA TYR A 213 -19.97 3.57 9.74
C TYR A 213 -20.51 3.39 8.32
N PRO A 214 -21.61 4.08 7.94
CA PRO A 214 -22.09 4.04 6.57
C PRO A 214 -21.09 4.71 5.62
N LEU A 215 -21.01 4.21 4.38
CA LEU A 215 -20.28 4.94 3.34
C LEU A 215 -20.84 6.36 3.20
N PRO A 216 -19.99 7.36 2.92
CA PRO A 216 -20.44 8.74 2.75
C PRO A 216 -21.55 8.84 1.70
N GLU A 217 -22.57 9.66 1.97
CA GLU A 217 -23.73 9.82 1.09
C GLU A 217 -23.30 10.17 -0.35
N GLY A 218 -23.83 9.44 -1.33
CA GLY A 218 -23.50 9.61 -2.74
C GLY A 218 -22.09 9.16 -3.13
N GLN A 219 -21.32 8.52 -2.23
CA GLN A 219 -19.94 8.10 -2.48
C GLN A 219 -19.72 6.59 -2.24
N PRO A 220 -20.42 5.69 -2.99
CA PRO A 220 -20.26 4.25 -2.82
C PRO A 220 -18.85 3.74 -3.15
N TRP A 221 -18.03 4.57 -3.77
CA TRP A 221 -16.65 4.30 -4.15
C TRP A 221 -15.62 4.64 -3.05
N ALA A 222 -16.04 5.34 -1.97
CA ALA A 222 -15.11 5.90 -0.98
C ALA A 222 -14.23 4.82 -0.32
N VAL A 223 -14.80 3.64 -0.06
CA VAL A 223 -14.10 2.49 0.50
C VAL A 223 -14.47 1.23 -0.28
N ASN A 224 -13.47 0.46 -0.69
CA ASN A 224 -13.70 -0.83 -1.33
C ASN A 224 -14.14 -1.87 -0.30
N LEU A 225 -15.43 -2.16 -0.24
CA LEU A 225 -15.95 -3.27 0.55
C LEU A 225 -15.67 -4.62 -0.14
N LEU A 226 -15.40 -5.63 0.67
CA LEU A 226 -14.99 -6.97 0.23
C LEU A 226 -16.18 -7.75 -0.32
N ASP A 227 -16.23 -7.88 -1.63
CA ASP A 227 -17.15 -8.71 -2.39
C ASP A 227 -16.36 -9.53 -3.42
N GLU A 228 -16.61 -10.84 -3.50
CA GLU A 228 -15.90 -11.76 -4.40
C GLU A 228 -15.98 -11.33 -5.86
N GLY A 229 -17.20 -11.01 -6.32
CA GLY A 229 -17.44 -10.62 -7.70
C GLY A 229 -16.73 -9.31 -8.06
N LYS A 230 -16.76 -8.33 -7.13
CA LYS A 230 -16.05 -7.07 -7.30
C LYS A 230 -14.53 -7.28 -7.37
N VAL A 231 -13.95 -8.05 -6.45
CA VAL A 231 -12.49 -8.32 -6.45
C VAL A 231 -12.05 -8.94 -7.77
N ILE A 232 -12.80 -9.93 -8.27
CA ILE A 232 -12.50 -10.60 -9.55
C ILE A 232 -12.66 -9.62 -10.73
N ALA A 233 -13.72 -8.82 -10.75
CA ALA A 233 -13.94 -7.84 -11.81
C ALA A 233 -12.84 -6.78 -11.85
N ASP A 234 -12.45 -6.25 -10.69
CA ASP A 234 -11.38 -5.26 -10.58
C ASP A 234 -10.00 -5.86 -10.96
N ALA A 235 -9.73 -7.13 -10.61
CA ALA A 235 -8.52 -7.84 -11.04
C ALA A 235 -8.44 -7.96 -12.57
N ARG A 236 -9.55 -8.30 -13.22
CA ARG A 236 -9.65 -8.34 -14.69
C ARG A 236 -9.50 -6.97 -15.32
N ALA A 237 -10.10 -5.94 -14.73
CA ALA A 237 -9.92 -4.55 -15.17
C ALA A 237 -8.46 -4.09 -15.05
N ALA A 238 -7.78 -4.44 -13.96
CA ALA A 238 -6.35 -4.17 -13.78
C ALA A 238 -5.50 -4.86 -14.84
N ARG A 239 -5.81 -6.13 -15.19
CA ARG A 239 -5.17 -6.83 -16.32
C ARG A 239 -5.39 -6.12 -17.64
N ALA A 240 -6.63 -5.70 -17.92
CA ALA A 240 -6.97 -4.93 -19.12
C ALA A 240 -6.23 -3.56 -19.18
N ALA A 241 -5.96 -2.96 -18.02
CA ALA A 241 -5.15 -1.75 -17.89
C ALA A 241 -3.64 -1.99 -18.00
N GLY A 242 -3.19 -3.22 -18.27
CA GLY A 242 -1.79 -3.57 -18.52
C GLY A 242 -1.02 -4.08 -17.30
N ALA A 243 -1.70 -4.56 -16.25
CA ALA A 243 -1.02 -5.18 -15.13
C ALA A 243 -0.43 -6.55 -15.50
N ASP A 244 0.85 -6.73 -15.25
CA ASP A 244 1.57 -7.99 -15.35
C ASP A 244 1.36 -8.86 -14.13
N VAL A 245 1.22 -8.25 -12.95
CA VAL A 245 0.99 -8.91 -11.66
C VAL A 245 -0.17 -8.19 -10.96
N VAL A 246 -1.10 -8.94 -10.37
CA VAL A 246 -2.20 -8.41 -9.55
C VAL A 246 -2.04 -8.88 -8.11
N VAL A 247 -1.88 -7.94 -7.20
CA VAL A 247 -1.78 -8.15 -5.76
C VAL A 247 -3.06 -7.63 -5.11
N VAL A 248 -3.70 -8.45 -4.29
CA VAL A 248 -4.93 -8.10 -3.58
C VAL A 248 -4.63 -8.06 -2.09
N SER A 249 -4.70 -6.87 -1.49
CA SER A 249 -4.68 -6.68 -0.05
C SER A 249 -6.10 -6.82 0.50
N VAL A 250 -6.28 -7.66 1.53
CA VAL A 250 -7.61 -7.91 2.10
C VAL A 250 -7.57 -7.75 3.62
N HIS A 251 -8.34 -6.80 4.11
CA HIS A 251 -8.55 -6.59 5.53
C HIS A 251 -9.75 -7.43 5.96
N TRP A 252 -9.49 -8.60 6.59
CA TRP A 252 -10.47 -9.66 6.81
C TRP A 252 -10.12 -10.58 7.99
N GLY A 253 -11.05 -11.47 8.32
CA GLY A 253 -10.85 -12.50 9.34
C GLY A 253 -11.45 -12.11 10.67
N THR A 254 -11.06 -12.83 11.70
CA THR A 254 -11.50 -12.62 13.08
C THR A 254 -10.31 -12.15 13.90
N GLU A 255 -10.44 -10.98 14.56
CA GLU A 255 -9.42 -10.45 15.45
C GLU A 255 -8.99 -11.48 16.51
N TRP A 256 -7.68 -11.51 16.81
CA TRP A 256 -7.06 -12.38 17.82
C TRP A 256 -7.09 -13.88 17.51
N GLN A 257 -7.63 -14.28 16.35
CA GLN A 257 -7.67 -15.68 15.92
C GLN A 257 -6.46 -15.99 15.03
N THR A 258 -5.58 -16.90 15.50
CA THR A 258 -4.37 -17.31 14.74
C THR A 258 -4.67 -18.25 13.57
N ALA A 259 -5.77 -19.02 13.63
CA ALA A 259 -6.21 -19.82 12.50
C ALA A 259 -7.11 -18.98 11.57
N PRO A 260 -6.93 -19.06 10.25
CA PRO A 260 -7.86 -18.43 9.31
C PRO A 260 -9.29 -18.93 9.54
N ASP A 261 -10.27 -18.03 9.49
CA ASP A 261 -11.68 -18.42 9.62
C ASP A 261 -12.24 -18.99 8.30
N GLU A 262 -13.46 -19.55 8.37
CA GLU A 262 -14.11 -20.18 7.20
C GLU A 262 -14.35 -19.20 6.03
N ARG A 263 -14.60 -17.92 6.32
CA ARG A 263 -14.77 -16.88 5.29
C ARG A 263 -13.45 -16.60 4.59
N GLN A 264 -12.35 -16.47 5.32
CA GLN A 264 -11.01 -16.32 4.75
C GLN A 264 -10.65 -17.51 3.86
N LEU A 265 -10.90 -18.73 4.35
CA LEU A 265 -10.61 -19.96 3.60
C LEU A 265 -11.45 -20.12 2.34
N SER A 266 -12.76 -19.86 2.41
CA SER A 266 -13.66 -20.00 1.25
C SER A 266 -13.37 -18.95 0.19
N LEU A 267 -13.25 -17.69 0.60
CA LEU A 267 -12.97 -16.59 -0.32
C LEU A 267 -11.56 -16.71 -0.93
N GLY A 268 -10.56 -17.08 -0.12
CA GLY A 268 -9.21 -17.34 -0.62
C GLY A 268 -9.19 -18.41 -1.72
N ARG A 269 -9.95 -19.50 -1.55
CA ARG A 269 -10.11 -20.52 -2.60
C ARG A 269 -10.79 -19.99 -3.84
N ALA A 270 -11.88 -19.21 -3.69
CA ALA A 270 -12.63 -18.65 -4.81
C ALA A 270 -11.78 -17.67 -5.63
N LEU A 271 -11.13 -16.72 -4.96
CA LEU A 271 -10.28 -15.71 -5.59
C LEU A 271 -9.10 -16.33 -6.34
N THR A 272 -8.43 -17.32 -5.76
CA THR A 272 -7.29 -17.99 -6.40
C THR A 272 -7.70 -18.95 -7.51
N ALA A 273 -8.95 -19.41 -7.53
CA ALA A 273 -9.50 -20.22 -8.62
C ALA A 273 -9.89 -19.39 -9.84
N SER A 274 -10.09 -18.07 -9.69
CA SER A 274 -10.52 -17.19 -10.78
C SER A 274 -9.45 -17.08 -11.87
N ARG A 275 -9.86 -17.29 -13.14
CA ARG A 275 -8.98 -17.29 -14.30
C ARG A 275 -9.64 -16.65 -15.50
N THR A 276 -8.82 -16.02 -16.35
CA THR A 276 -9.21 -15.53 -17.68
C THR A 276 -8.22 -16.06 -18.70
N GLY A 277 -8.73 -16.76 -19.72
CA GLY A 277 -7.87 -17.37 -20.75
C GLY A 277 -6.85 -18.38 -20.21
N GLY A 278 -7.15 -19.07 -19.09
CA GLY A 278 -6.26 -20.00 -18.42
C GLY A 278 -5.24 -19.36 -17.46
N ARG A 279 -5.06 -18.04 -17.50
CA ARG A 279 -4.19 -17.28 -16.59
C ARG A 279 -4.97 -16.91 -15.30
N PRO A 280 -4.38 -17.06 -14.10
CA PRO A 280 -4.98 -16.54 -12.88
C PRO A 280 -5.23 -15.03 -12.97
N ASP A 281 -6.40 -14.58 -12.48
CA ASP A 281 -6.72 -13.16 -12.41
C ASP A 281 -5.92 -12.46 -11.30
N ILE A 282 -5.58 -13.20 -10.21
CA ILE A 282 -4.86 -12.72 -9.03
C ILE A 282 -3.58 -13.54 -8.84
N ASP A 283 -2.46 -12.88 -8.52
CA ASP A 283 -1.14 -13.52 -8.37
C ASP A 283 -0.68 -13.64 -6.92
N LEU A 284 -1.18 -12.78 -6.02
CA LEU A 284 -0.86 -12.76 -4.60
C LEU A 284 -2.00 -12.16 -3.80
N ILE A 285 -2.32 -12.76 -2.65
CA ILE A 285 -3.28 -12.22 -1.68
C ILE A 285 -2.54 -11.95 -0.37
N ILE A 286 -2.74 -10.74 0.20
CA ILE A 286 -2.10 -10.25 1.43
C ILE A 286 -3.20 -9.89 2.43
N GLY A 287 -3.28 -10.61 3.55
CA GLY A 287 -4.29 -10.44 4.59
C GLY A 287 -3.80 -9.64 5.79
N THR A 288 -4.71 -8.85 6.35
CA THR A 288 -4.55 -8.00 7.54
C THR A 288 -5.80 -8.09 8.43
N HIS A 289 -5.93 -7.32 9.52
CA HIS A 289 -7.07 -7.24 10.43
C HIS A 289 -7.00 -8.15 11.67
N ALA A 290 -6.50 -9.37 11.55
CA ALA A 290 -6.55 -10.31 12.68
C ALA A 290 -5.71 -9.87 13.89
N HIS A 291 -4.87 -8.85 13.76
CA HIS A 291 -3.92 -8.31 14.75
C HIS A 291 -2.90 -9.33 15.27
N VAL A 292 -2.96 -10.54 14.79
CA VAL A 292 -2.01 -11.62 15.08
C VAL A 292 -1.56 -12.28 13.79
N PRO A 293 -0.35 -12.85 13.73
CA PRO A 293 0.07 -13.66 12.59
C PRO A 293 -0.92 -14.80 12.34
N GLN A 294 -1.21 -15.04 11.06
CA GLN A 294 -1.94 -16.21 10.59
C GLN A 294 -1.10 -16.99 9.58
N ALA A 295 -1.63 -18.13 9.14
CA ALA A 295 -0.93 -19.00 8.18
C ALA A 295 -0.68 -18.32 6.82
N TYR A 296 0.40 -18.74 6.17
CA TYR A 296 0.60 -18.60 4.73
C TYR A 296 0.20 -19.92 4.07
N GLU A 297 -0.33 -19.86 2.88
CA GLU A 297 -0.73 -21.05 2.12
C GLU A 297 -0.64 -20.81 0.62
N LYS A 298 -0.29 -21.84 -0.15
CA LYS A 298 -0.32 -21.78 -1.62
C LYS A 298 -1.55 -22.51 -2.13
N VAL A 299 -2.56 -21.77 -2.60
CA VAL A 299 -3.86 -22.30 -3.05
C VAL A 299 -4.01 -22.08 -4.55
N ASN A 300 -4.34 -23.10 -5.31
CA ASN A 300 -4.47 -23.04 -6.77
C ASN A 300 -3.23 -22.44 -7.48
N GLY A 301 -2.04 -22.58 -6.86
CA GLY A 301 -0.77 -22.03 -7.37
C GLY A 301 -0.56 -20.53 -7.07
N THR A 302 -1.40 -19.91 -6.24
CA THR A 302 -1.30 -18.51 -5.78
C THR A 302 -1.04 -18.49 -4.28
N TRP A 303 -0.09 -17.67 -3.84
CA TRP A 303 0.18 -17.48 -2.42
C TRP A 303 -0.89 -16.61 -1.77
N ILE A 304 -1.34 -17.04 -0.60
CA ILE A 304 -2.22 -16.32 0.31
C ILE A 304 -1.48 -16.15 1.64
N VAL A 305 -1.37 -14.93 2.10
CA VAL A 305 -1.08 -14.59 3.48
C VAL A 305 -2.43 -14.30 4.14
N TYR A 306 -2.88 -15.12 5.08
CA TYR A 306 -4.20 -14.90 5.70
C TYR A 306 -4.20 -13.72 6.67
N GLY A 307 -3.11 -13.54 7.43
CA GLY A 307 -2.91 -12.40 8.33
C GLY A 307 -1.43 -12.20 8.63
N MET A 308 -0.94 -10.99 8.46
CA MET A 308 0.46 -10.64 8.74
C MET A 308 0.70 -10.22 10.19
N GLY A 309 -0.37 -10.01 10.99
CA GLY A 309 -0.30 -9.39 12.31
C GLY A 309 0.09 -7.91 12.23
N ASP A 310 0.30 -7.26 13.36
CA ASP A 310 0.57 -5.83 13.38
C ASP A 310 2.04 -5.51 13.07
N GLN A 311 2.23 -4.44 12.30
CA GLN A 311 3.54 -3.84 12.09
C GLN A 311 3.88 -2.91 13.26
N VAL A 312 2.97 -1.99 13.58
CA VAL A 312 3.13 -1.04 14.70
C VAL A 312 1.75 -0.81 15.32
N ALA A 313 1.54 -1.32 16.54
CA ALA A 313 0.26 -1.20 17.23
C ALA A 313 0.40 -0.64 18.67
N GLY A 314 1.28 -1.20 19.51
CA GLY A 314 1.51 -0.71 20.88
C GLY A 314 0.76 -1.48 21.94
N ASP A 315 0.01 -0.78 22.80
CA ASP A 315 -0.74 -1.41 23.88
C ASP A 315 -2.03 -2.04 23.33
N MET A 316 -1.92 -3.27 22.87
CA MET A 316 -3.03 -4.02 22.27
C MET A 316 -3.87 -4.73 23.34
N ILE A 317 -5.15 -4.39 23.36
CA ILE A 317 -6.13 -4.93 24.29
C ILE A 317 -7.10 -5.83 23.50
N ASN A 318 -7.20 -7.09 23.90
CA ASN A 318 -8.10 -8.05 23.25
C ASN A 318 -9.57 -7.88 23.66
N HIS A 319 -10.47 -8.65 23.07
CA HIS A 319 -11.91 -8.58 23.36
C HIS A 319 -12.29 -8.89 24.82
N GLN A 320 -11.39 -9.48 25.61
CA GLN A 320 -11.58 -9.71 27.04
C GLN A 320 -11.14 -8.51 27.90
N GLY A 321 -10.68 -7.42 27.27
CA GLY A 321 -10.17 -6.25 27.96
C GLY A 321 -8.76 -6.46 28.56
N ALA A 322 -8.04 -7.48 28.13
CA ALA A 322 -6.70 -7.80 28.62
C ALA A 322 -5.63 -7.43 27.57
N TYR A 323 -4.48 -6.96 28.06
CA TYR A 323 -3.32 -6.80 27.18
C TYR A 323 -2.90 -8.16 26.60
N ASP A 324 -2.83 -8.22 25.29
CA ASP A 324 -2.41 -9.42 24.56
C ASP A 324 -1.11 -9.14 23.78
N PRO A 325 0.03 -9.71 24.21
CA PRO A 325 1.32 -9.44 23.58
C PRO A 325 1.40 -9.96 22.14
N ARG A 326 0.47 -10.82 21.70
CA ARG A 326 0.43 -11.31 20.31
C ARG A 326 0.09 -10.21 19.32
N GLY A 327 -0.64 -9.15 19.73
CA GLY A 327 -0.91 -7.97 18.93
C GLY A 327 0.33 -7.10 18.63
N ASN A 328 1.51 -7.49 19.10
CA ASN A 328 2.78 -6.89 18.74
C ASN A 328 3.69 -7.86 17.96
N GLN A 329 3.13 -8.99 17.51
CA GLN A 329 3.80 -10.00 16.71
C GLN A 329 3.29 -9.91 15.26
N GLY A 330 4.20 -10.00 14.30
CA GLY A 330 3.84 -9.94 12.90
C GLY A 330 4.87 -10.62 12.01
N SER A 331 4.59 -10.61 10.73
CA SER A 331 5.51 -11.08 9.70
C SER A 331 5.51 -10.14 8.50
N ILE A 332 6.67 -9.99 7.85
CA ILE A 332 6.79 -9.38 6.54
C ILE A 332 6.84 -10.51 5.53
N GLY A 333 5.88 -10.55 4.60
CA GLY A 333 5.92 -11.44 3.45
C GLY A 333 6.90 -10.90 2.41
N ARG A 334 7.78 -11.76 1.87
CA ARG A 334 8.71 -11.40 0.79
C ARG A 334 8.59 -12.41 -0.35
N PHE A 335 8.26 -11.90 -1.54
CA PHE A 335 7.98 -12.72 -2.72
C PHE A 335 8.84 -12.26 -3.89
N THR A 336 9.66 -13.16 -4.45
CA THR A 336 10.44 -12.89 -5.65
C THR A 336 9.66 -13.37 -6.86
N PHE A 337 9.27 -12.44 -7.72
CA PHE A 337 8.60 -12.71 -8.97
C PHE A 337 9.61 -12.81 -10.11
N VAL A 338 9.41 -13.78 -10.98
CA VAL A 338 10.18 -13.96 -12.22
C VAL A 338 9.28 -13.79 -13.43
N PRO A 339 9.81 -13.23 -14.53
CA PRO A 339 9.03 -13.02 -15.74
C PRO A 339 8.62 -14.35 -16.37
N PRO A 340 7.52 -14.35 -17.16
CA PRO A 340 7.09 -15.52 -17.89
C PRO A 340 8.12 -15.94 -18.93
N ARG A 341 8.23 -17.26 -19.16
CA ARG A 341 9.11 -17.83 -20.18
C ARG A 341 8.64 -17.55 -21.59
N THR A 342 7.34 -17.29 -21.77
CA THR A 342 6.73 -16.97 -23.05
C THR A 342 5.95 -15.63 -22.94
N PRO A 343 5.91 -14.81 -24.00
CA PRO A 343 5.12 -13.58 -24.01
C PRO A 343 3.66 -13.84 -23.62
N GLY A 344 3.09 -12.99 -22.76
CA GLY A 344 1.72 -13.11 -22.27
C GLY A 344 1.50 -14.19 -21.19
N GLY A 345 2.54 -14.93 -20.82
CA GLY A 345 2.49 -15.90 -19.73
C GLY A 345 2.32 -15.26 -18.34
N ARG A 346 2.25 -16.10 -17.31
CA ARG A 346 2.14 -15.67 -15.92
C ARG A 346 3.52 -15.30 -15.35
N TRP A 347 3.60 -14.20 -14.60
CA TRP A 347 4.69 -13.98 -13.65
C TRP A 347 4.54 -14.95 -12.48
N GLU A 348 5.61 -15.59 -12.09
CA GLU A 348 5.58 -16.63 -11.05
C GLU A 348 6.39 -16.22 -9.84
N VAL A 349 5.91 -16.60 -8.65
CA VAL A 349 6.69 -16.49 -7.42
C VAL A 349 7.70 -17.63 -7.39
N SER A 350 8.97 -17.32 -7.65
CA SER A 350 10.08 -18.28 -7.61
C SER A 350 10.62 -18.52 -6.21
N ARG A 351 10.42 -17.57 -5.28
CA ARG A 351 10.81 -17.65 -3.88
C ARG A 351 9.80 -16.92 -3.02
N ALA A 352 9.31 -17.59 -1.98
CA ALA A 352 8.44 -17.04 -0.97
C ALA A 352 9.12 -17.14 0.40
N GLU A 353 9.12 -16.04 1.14
CA GLU A 353 9.72 -15.96 2.46
C GLU A 353 8.79 -15.21 3.41
N PHE A 354 8.87 -15.51 4.71
CA PHE A 354 8.34 -14.67 5.77
C PHE A 354 9.47 -14.22 6.68
N VAL A 355 9.50 -12.96 7.06
CA VAL A 355 10.43 -12.40 8.04
C VAL A 355 9.65 -12.13 9.32
N PRO A 356 9.85 -12.94 10.39
CA PRO A 356 9.14 -12.72 11.64
C PRO A 356 9.60 -11.41 12.28
N GLN A 357 8.66 -10.65 12.81
CA GLN A 357 8.91 -9.38 13.48
C GLN A 357 8.16 -9.27 14.80
N TRP A 358 8.68 -8.45 15.69
CA TRP A 358 8.08 -8.14 16.98
C TRP A 358 8.27 -6.66 17.30
N PHE A 359 7.17 -5.99 17.68
CA PHE A 359 7.27 -4.65 18.22
C PHE A 359 7.55 -4.74 19.73
N ASP A 360 8.80 -4.46 20.11
CA ASP A 360 9.23 -4.36 21.51
C ASP A 360 8.65 -3.08 22.12
N THR A 361 7.53 -3.19 22.81
CA THR A 361 6.82 -2.05 23.42
C THR A 361 7.68 -1.33 24.46
N GLY A 362 8.53 -2.05 25.18
CA GLY A 362 9.45 -1.46 26.18
C GLY A 362 10.49 -0.54 25.54
N ARG A 363 11.00 -0.90 24.36
CA ARG A 363 11.94 -0.09 23.59
C ARG A 363 11.25 0.85 22.59
N GLY A 364 10.01 0.55 22.24
CA GLY A 364 9.26 1.25 21.19
C GLY A 364 9.89 1.04 19.81
N ARG A 365 10.33 -0.17 19.49
CA ARG A 365 11.05 -0.48 18.24
C ARG A 365 10.64 -1.82 17.69
N LEU A 366 10.48 -1.90 16.38
CA LEU A 366 10.40 -3.17 15.66
C LEU A 366 11.73 -3.92 15.73
N VAL A 367 11.64 -5.22 15.93
CA VAL A 367 12.75 -6.15 15.91
C VAL A 367 12.54 -7.15 14.79
N ASN A 368 13.47 -7.23 13.86
CA ASN A 368 13.54 -8.31 12.88
C ASN A 368 14.05 -9.57 13.55
N LEU A 369 13.16 -10.51 13.84
CA LEU A 369 13.50 -11.75 14.54
C LEU A 369 14.22 -12.77 13.65
N GLY A 370 14.13 -12.63 12.33
CA GLY A 370 14.86 -13.44 11.36
C GLY A 370 16.36 -13.13 11.32
N ALA A 371 16.72 -11.89 11.69
CA ALA A 371 18.12 -11.44 11.77
C ALA A 371 18.67 -11.38 13.21
N ALA A 372 17.83 -11.65 14.23
CA ALA A 372 18.24 -11.60 15.63
C ALA A 372 19.29 -12.69 15.95
N ASP A 373 20.25 -12.35 16.78
CA ASP A 373 21.39 -13.21 17.14
C ASP A 373 21.04 -14.38 18.09
N GLY A 374 19.77 -14.47 18.51
CA GLY A 374 19.31 -15.53 19.42
C GLY A 374 19.74 -15.35 20.89
N SER A 375 20.40 -14.24 21.24
CA SER A 375 20.87 -14.00 22.62
C SER A 375 19.76 -13.69 23.62
N ASP A 376 18.60 -13.22 23.17
CA ASP A 376 17.40 -12.98 24.00
C ASP A 376 16.41 -14.14 23.85
N PRO A 377 16.18 -14.96 24.89
CA PRO A 377 15.25 -16.09 24.83
C PRO A 377 13.83 -15.67 24.43
N ARG A 378 13.34 -14.49 24.87
CA ARG A 378 12.00 -14.01 24.52
C ARG A 378 11.86 -13.79 23.02
N ARG A 379 12.92 -13.31 22.36
CA ARG A 379 12.93 -13.14 20.89
C ARG A 379 12.87 -14.49 20.18
N ALA A 380 13.56 -15.49 20.71
CA ALA A 380 13.50 -16.84 20.18
C ALA A 380 12.08 -17.43 20.32
N ASP A 381 11.46 -17.32 21.48
CA ASP A 381 10.10 -17.81 21.74
C ASP A 381 9.07 -17.14 20.83
N VAL A 382 9.13 -15.82 20.68
CA VAL A 382 8.23 -15.07 19.78
C VAL A 382 8.45 -15.47 18.33
N ARG A 383 9.71 -15.56 17.88
CA ARG A 383 10.04 -16.03 16.53
C ARG A 383 9.48 -17.41 16.24
N ASP A 384 9.66 -18.34 17.17
CA ASP A 384 9.25 -19.73 16.99
C ASP A 384 7.72 -19.86 17.04
N THR A 385 7.05 -19.04 17.85
CA THR A 385 5.57 -18.91 17.85
C THR A 385 5.07 -18.42 16.48
N ILE A 386 5.62 -17.32 15.96
CA ILE A 386 5.25 -16.80 14.64
C ILE A 386 5.51 -17.85 13.56
N ARG A 387 6.67 -18.52 13.59
CA ARG A 387 7.00 -19.58 12.65
C ARG A 387 6.00 -20.72 12.67
N GLN A 388 5.61 -21.18 13.85
CA GLN A 388 4.61 -22.25 14.01
C GLN A 388 3.27 -21.86 13.39
N VAL A 389 2.80 -20.65 13.64
CA VAL A 389 1.53 -20.15 13.10
C VAL A 389 1.61 -19.99 11.59
N VAL A 390 2.63 -19.33 11.07
CA VAL A 390 2.81 -19.09 9.63
C VAL A 390 2.86 -20.40 8.84
N LEU A 391 3.49 -21.44 9.37
CA LEU A 391 3.63 -22.75 8.72
C LEU A 391 2.49 -23.74 9.04
N SER A 392 1.50 -23.35 9.83
CA SER A 392 0.45 -24.26 10.34
C SER A 392 -0.40 -24.94 9.25
N ARG A 393 -0.40 -24.40 8.02
CA ARG A 393 -1.11 -24.99 6.86
C ARG A 393 -0.17 -25.63 5.84
N GLY A 394 1.07 -25.88 6.22
CA GLY A 394 2.02 -26.64 5.40
C GLY A 394 2.69 -25.84 4.27
N ALA A 395 2.79 -24.51 4.41
CA ALA A 395 3.43 -23.64 3.43
C ALA A 395 4.92 -23.98 3.17
N ASP A 396 5.60 -24.59 4.13
CA ASP A 396 6.97 -25.09 3.99
C ASP A 396 7.09 -26.17 2.90
N ARG A 397 6.06 -27.01 2.71
CA ARG A 397 5.99 -28.00 1.63
C ARG A 397 5.90 -27.36 0.24
N ASP A 398 5.35 -26.15 0.17
CA ASP A 398 5.29 -25.33 -1.04
C ASP A 398 6.50 -24.40 -1.22
N GLY A 399 7.51 -24.54 -0.35
CA GLY A 399 8.77 -23.82 -0.44
C GLY A 399 8.81 -22.47 0.30
N LEU A 400 7.85 -22.18 1.21
CA LEU A 400 7.97 -21.02 2.09
C LEU A 400 9.12 -21.21 3.08
N VAL A 401 10.01 -20.24 3.17
CA VAL A 401 11.14 -20.26 4.10
C VAL A 401 11.13 -19.04 5.01
N MET A 402 11.72 -19.20 6.21
CA MET A 402 11.95 -18.04 7.08
C MET A 402 13.14 -17.23 6.55
N GLY A 403 12.88 -15.95 6.25
CA GLY A 403 13.86 -14.98 5.79
C GLY A 403 14.56 -14.23 6.94
N ARG A 404 15.53 -13.40 6.56
CA ARG A 404 16.31 -12.55 7.47
C ARG A 404 16.12 -11.07 7.11
#